data_eab18d9563bc0419ca8eb4be150d1b06
#
_entry.id   eab18d9563bc0419ca8eb4be150d1b06
#
_cell.length_a   1.000
_cell.length_b   1.000
_cell.length_c   1.000
_cell.angle_alpha   90.00
_cell.angle_beta   90.00
_cell.angle_gamma   90.00
#
_symmetry.space_group_name_H-M   'P 1'
#
loop_
_entity.id
_entity.type
_entity.pdbx_description
1 polymer ?
#
loop_
_entity_poly.entity_id
_entity_poly.type
_entity_poly.pdbx_seq_one_letter_code
_entity_poly.pdbx_strand_id
1 'polypeptide(L)'
;MAAEAPAALSGAIEYRPWSRYLAWRRWGMLSVLLLVIISNYADTFVTSVLLEPIKQDFKVSDTMLGLLSGMCFSLFYAAAAVPFARWADYGNRRTATVTALAGWSAMTLLCAFARSFTQLAGARFGVGAAASGALPPVQSLIADYFPPEQRGTALGLLNAALNIGLFLGIALGGIIAAADGWRAALIWLGAPGLVLALNARVTLAEPRIEGARIERESEPESLAQSARRLRGKPSFVLILASISVYCIFAYGSSTFMPSFMVRTLHASLSQASATWGAVILVANVVGSVVGGWLGDRLSARDKRWYGWIPAITCTLGAILYFVAFLAPDFWTFIAIEFFAESVLGVGFPPMYAGVHVVCGSRRRGLAIGVLFLAMMLCGNSIGPLIVGVLSDWLSNAQGEASLRYSLLALVFIMLPAAAGFWVSGRTIPNDLED
;
A
#
# COMPACT_ATOMS: atom_id res chain seq x y z
N MET A 1 -25.94 53.23 -35.79
CA MET A 1 -26.72 52.06 -35.28
C MET A 1 -25.83 50.83 -35.40
N ALA A 2 -25.08 50.55 -34.36
CA ALA A 2 -24.31 49.30 -34.25
C ALA A 2 -25.17 48.30 -33.47
N ALA A 3 -25.49 47.18 -34.10
CA ALA A 3 -26.27 46.10 -33.50
C ALA A 3 -25.39 45.37 -32.46
N GLU A 4 -25.81 45.44 -31.19
CA GLU A 4 -25.27 44.61 -30.15
C GLU A 4 -25.55 43.14 -30.43
N ALA A 5 -24.47 42.36 -30.59
CA ALA A 5 -24.57 40.92 -30.64
C ALA A 5 -25.05 40.39 -29.28
N PRO A 6 -26.02 39.48 -29.22
CA PRO A 6 -26.48 38.94 -27.94
C PRO A 6 -25.35 38.16 -27.28
N ALA A 7 -25.06 38.51 -26.02
CA ALA A 7 -24.18 37.78 -25.16
C ALA A 7 -24.63 36.30 -25.10
N ALA A 8 -23.84 35.44 -25.72
CA ALA A 8 -24.01 34.00 -25.62
C ALA A 8 -23.92 33.61 -24.15
N LEU A 9 -25.06 33.20 -23.57
CA LEU A 9 -25.15 32.53 -22.29
C LEU A 9 -24.30 31.25 -22.35
N SER A 10 -23.03 31.33 -22.01
CA SER A 10 -22.19 30.17 -21.72
C SER A 10 -22.59 29.59 -20.37
N GLY A 11 -23.77 29.07 -20.27
CA GLY A 11 -24.22 28.23 -19.17
C GLY A 11 -23.57 26.85 -19.28
N ALA A 12 -22.27 26.77 -19.16
CA ALA A 12 -21.62 25.51 -18.85
C ALA A 12 -22.18 25.05 -17.51
N ILE A 13 -23.07 24.07 -17.51
CA ILE A 13 -23.59 23.45 -16.28
C ILE A 13 -22.39 22.90 -15.56
N GLU A 14 -21.94 23.62 -14.53
CA GLU A 14 -20.82 23.20 -13.71
C GLU A 14 -21.14 21.81 -13.14
N TYR A 15 -20.34 20.83 -13.50
CA TYR A 15 -20.54 19.44 -13.08
C TYR A 15 -20.35 19.32 -11.56
N ARG A 16 -21.47 19.32 -10.83
CA ARG A 16 -21.51 19.21 -9.35
C ARG A 16 -22.22 17.91 -8.92
N PRO A 17 -21.59 16.75 -9.10
CA PRO A 17 -22.23 15.46 -8.84
C PRO A 17 -22.65 15.27 -7.37
N TRP A 18 -21.91 15.87 -6.43
CA TRP A 18 -22.22 15.82 -4.99
C TRP A 18 -23.53 16.52 -4.62
N SER A 19 -24.00 17.48 -5.39
CA SER A 19 -25.26 18.21 -5.09
C SER A 19 -26.50 17.33 -5.19
N ARG A 20 -26.40 16.16 -5.84
CA ARG A 20 -27.49 15.18 -5.98
C ARG A 20 -27.78 14.40 -4.70
N TYR A 21 -26.88 14.45 -3.72
CA TYR A 21 -26.99 13.64 -2.52
C TYR A 21 -27.04 14.51 -1.27
N LEU A 22 -27.94 14.19 -0.35
CA LEU A 22 -27.98 14.80 0.98
C LEU A 22 -26.68 14.49 1.75
N ALA A 23 -26.28 15.39 2.65
CA ALA A 23 -25.03 15.25 3.40
C ALA A 23 -24.92 13.89 4.12
N TRP A 24 -25.96 13.46 4.85
CA TRP A 24 -25.96 12.18 5.56
C TRP A 24 -25.75 10.99 4.61
N ARG A 25 -26.31 11.03 3.40
CA ARG A 25 -26.14 9.97 2.39
C ARG A 25 -24.71 9.93 1.86
N ARG A 26 -24.07 11.09 1.64
CA ARG A 26 -22.65 11.16 1.21
C ARG A 26 -21.74 10.54 2.26
N TRP A 27 -21.93 10.86 3.53
CA TRP A 27 -21.15 10.29 4.63
C TRP A 27 -21.45 8.79 4.81
N GLY A 28 -22.68 8.34 4.63
CA GLY A 28 -23.03 6.93 4.63
C GLY A 28 -22.36 6.14 3.50
N MET A 29 -22.33 6.68 2.27
CA MET A 29 -21.58 6.09 1.15
C MET A 29 -20.07 6.05 1.43
N LEU A 30 -19.51 7.12 2.01
CA LEU A 30 -18.11 7.15 2.43
C LEU A 30 -17.82 6.04 3.44
N SER A 31 -18.65 5.89 4.48
CA SER A 31 -18.45 4.84 5.50
C SER A 31 -18.39 3.44 4.86
N VAL A 32 -19.23 3.15 3.88
CA VAL A 32 -19.17 1.89 3.13
C VAL A 32 -17.87 1.78 2.35
N LEU A 33 -17.42 2.84 1.66
CA LEU A 33 -16.14 2.84 0.94
C LEU A 33 -14.94 2.65 1.88
N LEU A 34 -14.98 3.25 3.09
CA LEU A 34 -13.94 3.04 4.10
C LEU A 34 -13.89 1.59 4.56
N LEU A 35 -15.06 0.96 4.80
CA LEU A 35 -15.14 -0.46 5.16
C LEU A 35 -14.61 -1.36 4.03
N VAL A 36 -14.89 -1.03 2.76
CA VAL A 36 -14.31 -1.74 1.60
C VAL A 36 -12.78 -1.71 1.63
N ILE A 37 -12.20 -0.55 1.91
CA ILE A 37 -10.74 -0.41 1.97
C ILE A 37 -10.15 -1.08 3.22
N ILE A 38 -10.81 -0.99 4.37
CA ILE A 38 -10.42 -1.74 5.57
C ILE A 38 -10.38 -3.23 5.28
N SER A 39 -11.44 -3.78 4.65
CA SER A 39 -11.49 -5.20 4.26
C SER A 39 -10.36 -5.56 3.29
N ASN A 40 -10.10 -4.73 2.27
CA ASN A 40 -9.05 -4.97 1.29
C ASN A 40 -7.65 -5.08 1.94
N TYR A 41 -7.32 -4.12 2.82
CA TYR A 41 -6.02 -4.10 3.48
C TYR A 41 -5.90 -5.20 4.55
N ALA A 42 -6.99 -5.51 5.26
CA ALA A 42 -7.01 -6.63 6.20
C ALA A 42 -6.73 -7.96 5.48
N ASP A 43 -7.39 -8.24 4.37
CA ASP A 43 -7.16 -9.44 3.54
C ASP A 43 -5.74 -9.51 2.95
N THR A 44 -5.17 -8.36 2.60
CA THR A 44 -3.82 -8.29 2.04
C THR A 44 -2.78 -8.67 3.10
N PHE A 45 -2.88 -8.09 4.29
CA PHE A 45 -1.84 -8.19 5.31
C PHE A 45 -2.01 -9.35 6.28
N VAL A 46 -3.19 -9.99 6.36
CA VAL A 46 -3.40 -11.18 7.20
C VAL A 46 -2.42 -12.32 6.86
N THR A 47 -2.00 -12.43 5.61
CA THR A 47 -1.12 -13.52 5.18
C THR A 47 0.20 -13.54 5.93
N SER A 48 0.75 -12.38 6.32
CA SER A 48 2.01 -12.28 7.08
C SER A 48 1.96 -13.00 8.43
N VAL A 49 0.81 -12.97 9.10
CA VAL A 49 0.64 -13.66 10.40
C VAL A 49 0.25 -15.12 10.24
N LEU A 50 -0.22 -15.51 9.05
CA LEU A 50 -0.61 -16.90 8.77
C LEU A 50 0.53 -17.75 8.21
N LEU A 51 1.70 -17.17 7.90
CA LEU A 51 2.81 -17.90 7.29
C LEU A 51 3.28 -19.07 8.16
N GLU A 52 3.40 -18.86 9.46
CA GLU A 52 3.86 -19.91 10.38
C GLU A 52 2.87 -21.08 10.49
N PRO A 53 1.58 -20.86 10.76
CA PRO A 53 0.58 -21.94 10.72
C PRO A 53 0.47 -22.63 9.36
N ILE A 54 0.59 -21.91 8.26
CA ILE A 54 0.57 -22.47 6.90
C ILE A 54 1.80 -23.35 6.66
N LYS A 55 2.99 -22.91 7.13
CA LYS A 55 4.23 -23.69 7.05
C LYS A 55 4.09 -25.05 7.72
N GLN A 56 3.54 -25.03 8.94
CA GLN A 56 3.37 -26.25 9.74
C GLN A 56 2.35 -27.21 9.12
N ASP A 57 1.25 -26.69 8.56
CA ASP A 57 0.17 -27.50 7.98
C ASP A 57 0.59 -28.16 6.64
N PHE A 58 1.19 -27.39 5.74
CA PHE A 58 1.61 -27.89 4.42
C PHE A 58 3.06 -28.39 4.36
N LYS A 59 3.85 -28.21 5.42
CA LYS A 59 5.28 -28.58 5.52
C LYS A 59 6.12 -28.01 4.37
N VAL A 60 5.90 -26.73 4.06
CA VAL A 60 6.57 -26.03 2.97
C VAL A 60 7.78 -25.22 3.49
N SER A 61 8.68 -24.88 2.56
CA SER A 61 9.86 -24.06 2.85
C SER A 61 9.54 -22.57 3.00
N ASP A 62 10.47 -21.78 3.55
CA ASP A 62 10.31 -20.34 3.66
C ASP A 62 10.31 -19.65 2.28
N THR A 63 11.01 -20.21 1.29
CA THR A 63 10.93 -19.79 -0.11
C THR A 63 9.50 -19.86 -0.65
N MET A 64 8.81 -20.98 -0.39
CA MET A 64 7.41 -21.16 -0.79
C MET A 64 6.49 -20.16 -0.11
N LEU A 65 6.72 -19.85 1.18
CA LEU A 65 5.97 -18.82 1.90
C LEU A 65 6.23 -17.42 1.33
N GLY A 66 7.48 -17.11 0.98
CA GLY A 66 7.82 -15.86 0.31
C GLY A 66 7.15 -15.73 -1.07
N LEU A 67 7.08 -16.80 -1.84
CA LEU A 67 6.33 -16.85 -3.10
C LEU A 67 4.83 -16.60 -2.87
N LEU A 68 4.24 -17.26 -1.87
CA LEU A 68 2.81 -17.15 -1.56
C LEU A 68 2.40 -15.73 -1.18
N SER A 69 3.14 -15.13 -0.26
CA SER A 69 2.83 -13.79 0.27
C SER A 69 3.19 -12.67 -0.70
N GLY A 70 4.28 -12.82 -1.44
CA GLY A 70 4.82 -11.84 -2.34
C GLY A 70 4.33 -12.00 -3.77
N MET A 71 5.00 -12.88 -4.51
CA MET A 71 4.89 -12.99 -5.97
C MET A 71 3.49 -13.42 -6.44
N CYS A 72 2.88 -14.39 -5.74
CA CYS A 72 1.54 -14.88 -6.08
C CYS A 72 0.46 -13.78 -6.00
N PHE A 73 0.61 -12.85 -5.09
CA PHE A 73 -0.30 -11.72 -4.94
C PHE A 73 0.08 -10.57 -5.88
N SER A 74 1.33 -10.09 -5.84
CA SER A 74 1.73 -8.82 -6.45
C SER A 74 1.76 -8.85 -7.97
N LEU A 75 2.16 -9.98 -8.57
CA LEU A 75 2.22 -10.10 -10.02
C LEU A 75 0.83 -9.97 -10.65
N PHE A 76 -0.15 -10.66 -10.06
CA PHE A 76 -1.53 -10.60 -10.53
C PHE A 76 -2.23 -9.29 -10.15
N TYR A 77 -1.87 -8.70 -9.01
CA TYR A 77 -2.28 -7.34 -8.66
C TYR A 77 -1.82 -6.33 -9.72
N ALA A 78 -0.54 -6.35 -10.10
CA ALA A 78 0.02 -5.46 -11.10
C ALA A 78 -0.60 -5.68 -12.50
N ALA A 79 -0.80 -6.93 -12.90
CA ALA A 79 -1.41 -7.27 -14.19
C ALA A 79 -2.88 -6.81 -14.28
N ALA A 80 -3.64 -6.95 -13.21
CA ALA A 80 -5.05 -6.57 -13.16
C ALA A 80 -5.28 -5.08 -12.87
N ALA A 81 -4.29 -4.36 -12.34
CA ALA A 81 -4.41 -2.94 -12.00
C ALA A 81 -4.79 -2.06 -13.21
N VAL A 82 -4.20 -2.33 -14.38
CA VAL A 82 -4.48 -1.56 -15.62
C VAL A 82 -5.91 -1.80 -16.12
N PRO A 83 -6.41 -3.04 -16.27
CA PRO A 83 -7.81 -3.32 -16.57
C PRO A 83 -8.79 -2.66 -15.61
N PHE A 84 -8.58 -2.78 -14.29
CA PHE A 84 -9.45 -2.18 -13.29
C PHE A 84 -9.41 -0.64 -13.31
N ALA A 85 -8.24 -0.04 -13.49
CA ALA A 85 -8.12 1.41 -13.64
C ALA A 85 -8.90 1.91 -14.88
N ARG A 86 -8.79 1.22 -16.02
CA ARG A 86 -9.59 1.52 -17.20
C ARG A 86 -11.09 1.36 -16.95
N TRP A 87 -11.48 0.30 -16.23
CA TRP A 87 -12.89 0.13 -15.87
C TRP A 87 -13.38 1.27 -14.96
N ALA A 88 -12.56 1.74 -14.01
CA ALA A 88 -12.87 2.89 -13.19
C ALA A 88 -12.96 4.21 -13.99
N ASP A 89 -12.14 4.36 -15.03
CA ASP A 89 -12.11 5.57 -15.87
C ASP A 89 -13.32 5.66 -16.81
N TYR A 90 -13.67 4.57 -17.48
CA TYR A 90 -14.66 4.56 -18.57
C TYR A 90 -15.96 3.86 -18.22
N GLY A 91 -16.00 3.07 -17.16
CA GLY A 91 -17.14 2.26 -16.76
C GLY A 91 -17.83 2.74 -15.50
N ASN A 92 -18.68 1.87 -14.96
CA ASN A 92 -19.40 2.08 -13.72
C ASN A 92 -18.48 1.73 -12.52
N ARG A 93 -18.04 2.76 -11.79
CA ARG A 93 -17.09 2.63 -10.65
C ARG A 93 -17.69 1.88 -9.47
N ARG A 94 -19.00 2.06 -9.21
CA ARG A 94 -19.74 1.27 -8.22
C ARG A 94 -19.65 -0.21 -8.53
N THR A 95 -19.93 -0.59 -9.78
CA THR A 95 -19.88 -1.99 -10.21
C THR A 95 -18.45 -2.53 -10.12
N ALA A 96 -17.44 -1.76 -10.55
CA ALA A 96 -16.03 -2.14 -10.43
C ALA A 96 -15.63 -2.40 -8.96
N THR A 97 -16.00 -1.48 -8.04
CA THR A 97 -15.74 -1.64 -6.59
C THR A 97 -16.41 -2.88 -6.03
N VAL A 98 -17.70 -3.09 -6.33
CA VAL A 98 -18.45 -4.25 -5.82
C VAL A 98 -17.92 -5.56 -6.37
N THR A 99 -17.59 -5.62 -7.66
CA THR A 99 -17.04 -6.83 -8.29
C THR A 99 -15.65 -7.15 -7.73
N ALA A 100 -14.80 -6.14 -7.55
CA ALA A 100 -13.49 -6.31 -6.93
C ALA A 100 -13.63 -6.85 -5.50
N LEU A 101 -14.49 -6.22 -4.66
CA LEU A 101 -14.76 -6.65 -3.29
C LEU A 101 -15.27 -8.09 -3.22
N ALA A 102 -16.29 -8.43 -3.99
CA ALA A 102 -16.81 -9.79 -4.05
C ALA A 102 -15.75 -10.79 -4.53
N GLY A 103 -14.94 -10.39 -5.52
CA GLY A 103 -13.88 -11.21 -6.09
C GLY A 103 -12.80 -11.57 -5.07
N TRP A 104 -12.18 -10.57 -4.41
CA TRP A 104 -11.14 -10.90 -3.43
C TRP A 104 -11.69 -11.63 -2.21
N SER A 105 -12.89 -11.27 -1.72
CA SER A 105 -13.50 -11.94 -0.57
C SER A 105 -13.83 -13.41 -0.87
N ALA A 106 -14.34 -13.71 -2.07
CA ALA A 106 -14.57 -15.09 -2.51
C ALA A 106 -13.25 -15.87 -2.63
N MET A 107 -12.19 -15.25 -3.19
CA MET A 107 -10.88 -15.88 -3.29
C MET A 107 -10.24 -16.11 -1.93
N THR A 108 -10.41 -15.17 -0.96
CA THR A 108 -9.96 -15.35 0.43
C THR A 108 -10.68 -16.53 1.09
N LEU A 109 -11.99 -16.69 0.88
CA LEU A 109 -12.71 -17.87 1.32
C LEU A 109 -12.19 -19.15 0.66
N LEU A 110 -11.91 -19.13 -0.64
CA LEU A 110 -11.31 -20.29 -1.32
C LEU A 110 -9.94 -20.64 -0.75
N CYS A 111 -9.13 -19.64 -0.32
CA CYS A 111 -7.88 -19.91 0.40
C CYS A 111 -8.13 -20.72 1.68
N ALA A 112 -9.20 -20.44 2.43
CA ALA A 112 -9.53 -21.18 3.66
C ALA A 112 -9.86 -22.65 3.41
N PHE A 113 -10.41 -22.99 2.24
CA PHE A 113 -10.76 -24.36 1.86
C PHE A 113 -9.66 -25.10 1.10
N ALA A 114 -8.48 -24.48 0.90
CA ALA A 114 -7.36 -25.11 0.22
C ALA A 114 -6.86 -26.36 0.98
N ARG A 115 -6.71 -27.45 0.24
CA ARG A 115 -6.21 -28.74 0.74
C ARG A 115 -4.75 -29.00 0.34
N SER A 116 -4.19 -28.16 -0.51
CA SER A 116 -2.78 -28.19 -0.92
C SER A 116 -2.24 -26.77 -1.04
N PHE A 117 -0.91 -26.67 -0.94
CA PHE A 117 -0.23 -25.39 -1.13
C PHE A 117 -0.50 -24.78 -2.52
N THR A 118 -0.56 -25.61 -3.56
CA THR A 118 -0.85 -25.16 -4.94
C THR A 118 -2.25 -24.55 -5.06
N GLN A 119 -3.26 -25.14 -4.40
CA GLN A 119 -4.61 -24.58 -4.36
C GLN A 119 -4.62 -23.23 -3.63
N LEU A 120 -3.91 -23.14 -2.50
CA LEU A 120 -3.78 -21.91 -1.75
C LEU A 120 -3.11 -20.80 -2.60
N ALA A 121 -1.99 -21.13 -3.26
CA ALA A 121 -1.30 -20.21 -4.14
C ALA A 121 -2.18 -19.76 -5.33
N GLY A 122 -2.92 -20.69 -5.94
CA GLY A 122 -3.87 -20.38 -7.01
C GLY A 122 -4.97 -19.41 -6.57
N ALA A 123 -5.54 -19.61 -5.39
CA ALA A 123 -6.54 -18.69 -4.83
C ALA A 123 -5.93 -17.31 -4.50
N ARG A 124 -4.68 -17.25 -4.01
CA ARG A 124 -3.95 -16.00 -3.75
C ARG A 124 -3.70 -15.19 -5.03
N PHE A 125 -3.51 -15.82 -6.19
CA PHE A 125 -3.49 -15.11 -7.47
C PHE A 125 -4.80 -14.36 -7.70
N GLY A 126 -5.93 -15.01 -7.46
CA GLY A 126 -7.26 -14.41 -7.59
C GLY A 126 -7.48 -13.26 -6.60
N VAL A 127 -7.02 -13.40 -5.34
CA VAL A 127 -7.07 -12.31 -4.35
C VAL A 127 -6.29 -11.10 -4.85
N GLY A 128 -5.04 -11.28 -5.31
CA GLY A 128 -4.20 -10.19 -5.83
C GLY A 128 -4.85 -9.48 -7.03
N ALA A 129 -5.34 -10.25 -8.00
CA ALA A 129 -6.01 -9.69 -9.17
C ALA A 129 -7.23 -8.84 -8.79
N ALA A 130 -8.14 -9.36 -7.95
CA ALA A 130 -9.34 -8.65 -7.54
C ALA A 130 -9.04 -7.44 -6.64
N ALA A 131 -8.08 -7.56 -5.72
CA ALA A 131 -7.70 -6.50 -4.78
C ALA A 131 -7.20 -5.22 -5.49
N SER A 132 -6.61 -5.35 -6.68
CA SER A 132 -6.15 -4.20 -7.49
C SER A 132 -7.29 -3.26 -7.91
N GLY A 133 -8.53 -3.76 -7.95
CA GLY A 133 -9.72 -2.99 -8.29
C GLY A 133 -10.32 -2.18 -7.13
N ALA A 134 -9.69 -2.15 -5.94
CA ALA A 134 -10.26 -1.46 -4.79
C ALA A 134 -10.01 0.05 -4.82
N LEU A 135 -8.76 0.48 -4.81
CA LEU A 135 -8.38 1.86 -4.51
C LEU A 135 -8.75 2.88 -5.61
N PRO A 136 -8.50 2.65 -6.91
CA PRO A 136 -8.76 3.65 -7.94
C PRO A 136 -10.24 4.05 -8.05
N PRO A 137 -11.21 3.13 -8.13
CA PRO A 137 -12.63 3.51 -8.20
C PRO A 137 -13.13 4.14 -6.90
N VAL A 138 -12.64 3.71 -5.72
CA VAL A 138 -12.99 4.30 -4.43
C VAL A 138 -12.55 5.76 -4.35
N GLN A 139 -11.31 6.09 -4.71
CA GLN A 139 -10.83 7.47 -4.72
C GLN A 139 -11.63 8.34 -5.71
N SER A 140 -11.94 7.81 -6.88
CA SER A 140 -12.73 8.51 -7.88
C SER A 140 -14.18 8.77 -7.42
N LEU A 141 -14.83 7.81 -6.71
CA LEU A 141 -16.16 8.00 -6.13
C LEU A 141 -16.15 9.05 -5.02
N ILE A 142 -15.14 9.04 -4.14
CA ILE A 142 -14.98 10.06 -3.08
C ILE A 142 -14.88 11.46 -3.69
N ALA A 143 -14.09 11.63 -4.76
CA ALA A 143 -13.95 12.91 -5.44
C ALA A 143 -15.27 13.46 -6.01
N ASP A 144 -16.21 12.58 -6.39
CA ASP A 144 -17.53 12.96 -6.90
C ASP A 144 -18.61 13.07 -5.80
N TYR A 145 -18.46 12.37 -4.68
CA TYR A 145 -19.41 12.46 -3.55
C TYR A 145 -19.24 13.73 -2.72
N PHE A 146 -18.05 14.34 -2.73
CA PHE A 146 -17.73 15.49 -1.89
C PHE A 146 -17.33 16.73 -2.66
N PRO A 147 -17.78 17.93 -2.22
CA PRO A 147 -17.33 19.18 -2.78
C PRO A 147 -15.82 19.39 -2.48
N PRO A 148 -15.12 20.24 -3.26
CA PRO A 148 -13.68 20.45 -3.14
C PRO A 148 -13.20 20.72 -1.70
N GLU A 149 -13.98 21.47 -0.91
CA GLU A 149 -13.66 21.88 0.47
C GLU A 149 -13.66 20.69 1.46
N GLN A 150 -14.39 19.61 1.15
CA GLN A 150 -14.51 18.41 1.99
C GLN A 150 -13.72 17.21 1.49
N ARG A 151 -13.19 17.26 0.26
CA ARG A 151 -12.42 16.15 -0.34
C ARG A 151 -11.19 15.80 0.47
N GLY A 152 -10.48 16.81 0.99
CA GLY A 152 -9.31 16.59 1.83
C GLY A 152 -9.62 15.76 3.07
N THR A 153 -10.71 16.06 3.77
CA THR A 153 -11.17 15.30 4.93
C THR A 153 -11.55 13.86 4.55
N ALA A 154 -12.32 13.68 3.47
CA ALA A 154 -12.76 12.37 3.03
C ALA A 154 -11.57 11.46 2.59
N LEU A 155 -10.59 12.02 1.89
CA LEU A 155 -9.36 11.32 1.52
C LEU A 155 -8.44 11.07 2.73
N GLY A 156 -8.43 11.97 3.72
CA GLY A 156 -7.74 11.75 5.00
C GLY A 156 -8.32 10.55 5.76
N LEU A 157 -9.66 10.43 5.82
CA LEU A 157 -10.33 9.26 6.39
C LEU A 157 -10.04 7.97 5.60
N LEU A 158 -9.92 8.06 4.27
CA LEU A 158 -9.50 6.93 3.44
C LEU A 158 -8.09 6.45 3.83
N ASN A 159 -7.14 7.36 4.03
CA ASN A 159 -5.79 7.00 4.49
C ASN A 159 -5.80 6.37 5.89
N ALA A 160 -6.64 6.87 6.80
CA ALA A 160 -6.83 6.23 8.10
C ALA A 160 -7.38 4.80 7.95
N ALA A 161 -8.35 4.59 7.05
CA ALA A 161 -8.91 3.27 6.76
C ALA A 161 -7.87 2.26 6.25
N LEU A 162 -6.90 2.69 5.44
CA LEU A 162 -5.79 1.85 4.99
C LEU A 162 -5.00 1.29 6.20
N ASN A 163 -4.60 2.17 7.12
CA ASN A 163 -3.83 1.79 8.31
C ASN A 163 -4.65 0.95 9.29
N ILE A 164 -5.93 1.27 9.47
CA ILE A 164 -6.85 0.48 10.30
C ILE A 164 -7.00 -0.93 9.71
N GLY A 165 -7.18 -1.05 8.38
CA GLY A 165 -7.27 -2.34 7.69
C GLY A 165 -6.02 -3.19 7.90
N LEU A 166 -4.85 -2.60 7.72
CA LEU A 166 -3.57 -3.26 7.96
C LEU A 166 -3.47 -3.78 9.41
N PHE A 167 -3.75 -2.91 10.39
CA PHE A 167 -3.75 -3.28 11.80
C PHE A 167 -4.73 -4.43 12.09
N LEU A 168 -5.97 -4.33 11.65
CA LEU A 168 -7.00 -5.35 11.90
C LEU A 168 -6.63 -6.68 11.23
N GLY A 169 -6.11 -6.67 10.01
CA GLY A 169 -5.66 -7.88 9.31
C GLY A 169 -4.56 -8.61 10.07
N ILE A 170 -3.57 -7.88 10.55
CA ILE A 170 -2.48 -8.44 11.33
C ILE A 170 -2.96 -8.90 12.72
N ALA A 171 -3.56 -7.99 13.50
CA ALA A 171 -3.90 -8.25 14.90
C ALA A 171 -5.03 -9.29 15.02
N LEU A 172 -6.19 -9.05 14.39
CA LEU A 172 -7.32 -9.98 14.47
C LEU A 172 -7.02 -11.30 13.75
N GLY A 173 -6.36 -11.23 12.56
CA GLY A 173 -5.98 -12.42 11.83
C GLY A 173 -5.10 -13.36 12.65
N GLY A 174 -4.12 -12.83 13.37
CA GLY A 174 -3.26 -13.62 14.23
C GLY A 174 -3.93 -14.13 15.51
N ILE A 175 -4.80 -13.31 16.14
CA ILE A 175 -5.57 -13.73 17.32
C ILE A 175 -6.51 -14.90 16.95
N ILE A 176 -7.27 -14.77 15.86
CA ILE A 176 -8.18 -15.81 15.39
C ILE A 176 -7.39 -17.06 14.97
N ALA A 177 -6.27 -16.88 14.25
CA ALA A 177 -5.43 -18.00 13.85
C ALA A 177 -4.83 -18.77 15.04
N ALA A 178 -4.51 -18.08 16.13
CA ALA A 178 -4.01 -18.70 17.36
C ALA A 178 -5.11 -19.48 18.11
N ALA A 179 -6.37 -19.03 18.06
CA ALA A 179 -7.50 -19.66 18.72
C ALA A 179 -8.11 -20.82 17.91
N ASP A 180 -8.43 -20.55 16.64
CA ASP A 180 -9.28 -21.42 15.79
C ASP A 180 -8.54 -21.91 14.52
N GLY A 181 -7.26 -21.56 14.39
CA GLY A 181 -6.44 -21.90 13.22
C GLY A 181 -6.53 -20.92 12.06
N TRP A 182 -5.55 -21.01 11.14
CA TRP A 182 -5.39 -20.07 10.03
C TRP A 182 -6.55 -20.08 9.04
N ARG A 183 -7.25 -21.21 8.88
CA ARG A 183 -8.43 -21.31 8.02
C ARG A 183 -9.60 -20.48 8.55
N ALA A 184 -9.81 -20.51 9.87
CA ALA A 184 -10.84 -19.71 10.51
C ALA A 184 -10.56 -18.21 10.32
N ALA A 185 -9.31 -17.76 10.44
CA ALA A 185 -8.95 -16.35 10.20
C ALA A 185 -9.34 -15.89 8.79
N LEU A 186 -9.09 -16.71 7.76
CA LEU A 186 -9.49 -16.38 6.39
C LEU A 186 -11.01 -16.40 6.18
N ILE A 187 -11.76 -17.27 6.88
CA ILE A 187 -13.22 -17.28 6.84
C ILE A 187 -13.79 -16.00 7.47
N TRP A 188 -13.26 -15.63 8.66
CA TRP A 188 -13.71 -14.43 9.37
C TRP A 188 -13.39 -13.11 8.66
N LEU A 189 -12.39 -13.10 7.77
CA LEU A 189 -12.08 -11.95 6.93
C LEU A 189 -12.84 -11.96 5.60
N GLY A 190 -12.92 -13.10 4.95
CA GLY A 190 -13.54 -13.21 3.62
C GLY A 190 -15.09 -13.17 3.66
N ALA A 191 -15.74 -13.86 4.60
CA ALA A 191 -17.19 -13.94 4.63
C ALA A 191 -17.88 -12.58 4.86
N PRO A 192 -17.44 -11.73 5.82
CA PRO A 192 -17.99 -10.38 5.98
C PRO A 192 -17.82 -9.51 4.74
N GLY A 193 -16.74 -9.70 3.97
CA GLY A 193 -16.50 -8.99 2.72
C GLY A 193 -17.55 -9.25 1.66
N LEU A 194 -18.09 -10.48 1.56
CA LEU A 194 -19.22 -10.78 0.66
C LEU A 194 -20.51 -10.10 1.10
N VAL A 195 -20.78 -10.06 2.40
CA VAL A 195 -21.92 -9.31 2.96
C VAL A 195 -21.78 -7.82 2.69
N LEU A 196 -20.56 -7.30 2.86
CA LEU A 196 -20.24 -5.90 2.55
C LEU A 196 -20.39 -5.61 1.04
N ALA A 197 -20.09 -6.55 0.15
CA ALA A 197 -20.29 -6.38 -1.29
C ALA A 197 -21.79 -6.21 -1.64
N LEU A 198 -22.67 -6.98 -1.01
CA LEU A 198 -24.12 -6.82 -1.14
C LEU A 198 -24.58 -5.46 -0.61
N ASN A 199 -24.10 -5.05 0.57
CA ASN A 199 -24.37 -3.73 1.13
C ASN A 199 -23.89 -2.61 0.21
N ALA A 200 -22.65 -2.69 -0.29
CA ALA A 200 -22.07 -1.71 -1.22
C ALA A 200 -22.88 -1.62 -2.53
N ARG A 201 -23.39 -2.76 -3.02
CA ARG A 201 -24.23 -2.81 -4.23
C ARG A 201 -25.53 -2.01 -4.08
N VAL A 202 -26.10 -1.96 -2.88
CA VAL A 202 -27.35 -1.25 -2.60
C VAL A 202 -27.09 0.22 -2.20
N THR A 203 -26.07 0.46 -1.38
CA THR A 203 -25.83 1.77 -0.75
C THR A 203 -25.10 2.75 -1.67
N LEU A 204 -24.06 2.27 -2.40
CA LEU A 204 -23.28 3.12 -3.26
C LEU A 204 -24.08 3.58 -4.48
N ALA A 205 -23.84 4.80 -4.92
CA ALA A 205 -24.40 5.35 -6.15
C ALA A 205 -23.28 5.58 -7.18
N GLU A 206 -23.63 5.54 -8.48
CA GLU A 206 -22.72 5.99 -9.54
C GLU A 206 -23.13 7.42 -9.97
N PRO A 207 -22.29 8.44 -9.67
CA PRO A 207 -22.66 9.83 -9.96
C PRO A 207 -22.54 10.20 -11.43
N ARG A 208 -21.75 9.46 -12.20
CA ARG A 208 -21.59 9.75 -13.66
C ARG A 208 -22.90 9.51 -14.39
N ILE A 209 -23.28 10.45 -15.24
CA ILE A 209 -24.39 10.25 -16.16
C ILE A 209 -23.86 9.34 -17.28
N GLU A 210 -24.57 8.28 -17.62
CA GLU A 210 -24.29 7.46 -18.79
C GLU A 210 -24.21 8.36 -20.01
N GLY A 211 -23.05 8.39 -20.68
CA GLY A 211 -22.79 9.22 -21.85
C GLY A 211 -22.17 10.60 -21.59
N ALA A 212 -22.03 11.06 -20.37
CA ALA A 212 -21.26 12.27 -20.07
C ALA A 212 -19.76 11.98 -20.27
N ARG A 213 -19.28 12.23 -21.47
CA ARG A 213 -17.85 12.38 -21.71
C ARG A 213 -17.36 13.51 -20.81
N ILE A 214 -16.47 13.20 -19.88
CA ILE A 214 -15.71 14.24 -19.20
C ILE A 214 -14.88 14.92 -20.29
N GLU A 215 -15.28 16.14 -20.70
CA GLU A 215 -14.42 16.98 -21.53
C GLU A 215 -13.13 17.19 -20.75
N ARG A 216 -12.08 16.51 -21.17
CA ARG A 216 -10.73 16.78 -20.68
C ARG A 216 -10.34 18.12 -21.30
N GLU A 217 -10.17 19.14 -20.48
CA GLU A 217 -9.81 20.52 -20.82
C GLU A 217 -8.48 20.68 -21.58
N SER A 218 -7.77 19.62 -21.86
CA SER A 218 -6.58 19.64 -22.74
C SER A 218 -6.33 18.25 -23.29
N GLU A 219 -5.82 18.17 -24.52
CA GLU A 219 -5.32 16.91 -25.07
C GLU A 219 -4.29 16.30 -24.08
N PRO A 220 -4.57 15.10 -23.56
CA PRO A 220 -3.66 14.50 -22.60
C PRO A 220 -2.33 14.21 -23.31
N GLU A 221 -1.22 14.68 -22.73
CA GLU A 221 0.11 14.26 -23.13
C GLU A 221 0.12 12.72 -23.23
N SER A 222 0.63 12.16 -24.33
CA SER A 222 0.62 10.70 -24.48
C SER A 222 1.40 10.05 -23.32
N LEU A 223 0.95 8.87 -22.85
CA LEU A 223 1.63 8.14 -21.79
C LEU A 223 3.12 7.91 -22.11
N ALA A 224 3.43 7.67 -23.40
CA ALA A 224 4.80 7.49 -23.85
C ALA A 224 5.65 8.77 -23.72
N GLN A 225 5.07 9.94 -24.06
CA GLN A 225 5.75 11.23 -23.91
C GLN A 225 5.96 11.57 -22.43
N SER A 226 4.95 11.41 -21.59
CA SER A 226 5.06 11.63 -20.15
C SER A 226 6.10 10.70 -19.51
N ALA A 227 6.11 9.42 -19.88
CA ALA A 227 7.11 8.47 -19.40
C ALA A 227 8.54 8.84 -19.87
N ARG A 228 8.69 9.28 -21.12
CA ARG A 228 9.98 9.74 -21.66
C ARG A 228 10.50 10.97 -20.91
N ARG A 229 9.63 11.93 -20.61
CA ARG A 229 10.00 13.12 -19.82
C ARG A 229 10.38 12.77 -18.39
N LEU A 230 9.63 11.87 -17.73
CA LEU A 230 9.98 11.42 -16.37
C LEU A 230 11.33 10.69 -16.33
N ARG A 231 11.62 9.85 -17.34
CA ARG A 231 12.94 9.21 -17.49
C ARG A 231 14.06 10.21 -17.72
N GLY A 232 13.79 11.36 -18.32
CA GLY A 232 14.77 12.44 -18.52
C GLY A 232 15.10 13.23 -17.26
N LYS A 233 14.43 12.95 -16.12
CA LYS A 233 14.66 13.61 -14.83
C LYS A 233 15.46 12.71 -13.88
N PRO A 234 16.75 12.96 -13.68
CA PRO A 234 17.59 12.17 -12.78
C PRO A 234 17.01 11.99 -11.38
N SER A 235 16.42 13.04 -10.81
CA SER A 235 15.81 13.00 -9.48
C SER A 235 14.68 11.99 -9.39
N PHE A 236 13.78 11.97 -10.40
CA PHE A 236 12.67 11.02 -10.43
C PHE A 236 13.18 9.58 -10.53
N VAL A 237 14.15 9.32 -11.43
CA VAL A 237 14.72 7.98 -11.62
C VAL A 237 15.43 7.50 -10.35
N LEU A 238 16.19 8.38 -9.69
CA LEU A 238 16.87 8.05 -8.44
C LEU A 238 15.88 7.78 -7.29
N ILE A 239 14.83 8.60 -7.15
CA ILE A 239 13.78 8.35 -6.15
C ILE A 239 13.09 7.02 -6.44
N LEU A 240 12.72 6.76 -7.70
CA LEU A 240 12.07 5.51 -8.11
C LEU A 240 12.94 4.29 -7.82
N ALA A 241 14.21 4.34 -8.16
CA ALA A 241 15.16 3.26 -7.88
C ALA A 241 15.35 3.06 -6.37
N SER A 242 15.54 4.14 -5.62
CA SER A 242 15.77 4.10 -4.17
C SER A 242 14.57 3.53 -3.42
N ILE A 243 13.34 3.99 -3.75
CA ILE A 243 12.14 3.46 -3.10
C ILE A 243 11.89 1.99 -3.49
N SER A 244 12.21 1.58 -4.72
CA SER A 244 12.09 0.19 -5.16
C SER A 244 13.00 -0.72 -4.33
N VAL A 245 14.25 -0.32 -4.15
CA VAL A 245 15.24 -1.05 -3.33
C VAL A 245 14.85 -1.05 -1.85
N TYR A 246 14.43 0.09 -1.31
CA TYR A 246 13.94 0.20 0.06
C TYR A 246 12.73 -0.73 0.30
N CYS A 247 11.79 -0.79 -0.63
CA CYS A 247 10.60 -1.63 -0.51
C CYS A 247 10.90 -3.13 -0.50
N ILE A 248 12.03 -3.57 -1.08
CA ILE A 248 12.49 -4.97 -0.93
C ILE A 248 12.70 -5.28 0.56
N PHE A 249 13.38 -4.38 1.29
CA PHE A 249 13.54 -4.52 2.73
C PHE A 249 12.18 -4.42 3.44
N ALA A 250 11.41 -3.38 3.20
CA ALA A 250 10.19 -3.09 3.95
C ALA A 250 9.16 -4.21 3.84
N TYR A 251 8.86 -4.68 2.63
CA TYR A 251 7.90 -5.78 2.45
C TYR A 251 8.48 -7.15 2.84
N GLY A 252 9.77 -7.37 2.60
CA GLY A 252 10.44 -8.62 2.99
C GLY A 252 10.45 -8.81 4.50
N SER A 253 10.87 -7.79 5.25
CA SER A 253 10.89 -7.83 6.71
C SER A 253 9.47 -7.89 7.29
N SER A 254 8.57 -7.00 6.87
CA SER A 254 7.19 -6.93 7.37
C SER A 254 6.43 -8.25 7.19
N THR A 255 6.66 -8.96 6.07
CA THR A 255 6.01 -10.24 5.78
C THR A 255 6.43 -11.32 6.76
N PHE A 256 7.71 -11.42 7.10
CA PHE A 256 8.25 -12.45 7.99
C PHE A 256 8.36 -12.02 9.45
N MET A 257 8.00 -10.78 9.77
CA MET A 257 8.14 -10.25 11.14
C MET A 257 7.38 -11.07 12.19
N PRO A 258 6.10 -11.45 12.00
CA PRO A 258 5.41 -12.32 12.94
C PRO A 258 6.10 -13.68 13.08
N SER A 259 6.56 -14.28 11.98
CA SER A 259 7.30 -15.55 12.01
C SER A 259 8.63 -15.43 12.75
N PHE A 260 9.35 -14.31 12.59
CA PHE A 260 10.57 -14.01 13.35
C PHE A 260 10.29 -13.94 14.86
N MET A 261 9.24 -13.21 15.26
CA MET A 261 8.87 -13.09 16.67
C MET A 261 8.49 -14.45 17.29
N VAL A 262 7.79 -15.29 16.53
CA VAL A 262 7.39 -16.63 16.99
C VAL A 262 8.59 -17.57 17.08
N ARG A 263 9.40 -17.68 16.02
CA ARG A 263 10.51 -18.65 15.94
C ARG A 263 11.71 -18.25 16.78
N THR A 264 12.08 -16.95 16.77
CA THR A 264 13.35 -16.48 17.33
C THR A 264 13.19 -15.87 18.72
N LEU A 265 12.08 -15.17 18.97
CA LEU A 265 11.79 -14.53 20.25
C LEU A 265 10.78 -15.32 21.10
N HIS A 266 10.35 -16.50 20.62
CA HIS A 266 9.45 -17.43 21.29
C HIS A 266 8.12 -16.80 21.76
N ALA A 267 7.65 -15.77 21.04
CA ALA A 267 6.36 -15.14 21.29
C ALA A 267 5.21 -16.04 20.84
N SER A 268 4.06 -15.98 21.53
CA SER A 268 2.86 -16.60 20.98
C SER A 268 2.40 -15.86 19.71
N LEU A 269 1.70 -16.57 18.81
CA LEU A 269 1.22 -15.97 17.56
C LEU A 269 0.30 -14.77 17.82
N SER A 270 -0.57 -14.87 18.83
CA SER A 270 -1.46 -13.77 19.23
C SER A 270 -0.68 -12.55 19.76
N GLN A 271 0.34 -12.79 20.59
CA GLN A 271 1.20 -11.72 21.11
C GLN A 271 1.98 -11.05 19.97
N ALA A 272 2.63 -11.82 19.10
CA ALA A 272 3.37 -11.30 17.96
C ALA A 272 2.48 -10.46 17.03
N SER A 273 1.29 -10.95 16.72
CA SER A 273 0.35 -10.28 15.82
C SER A 273 -0.23 -8.99 16.39
N ALA A 274 -0.68 -9.04 17.65
CA ALA A 274 -1.28 -7.86 18.28
C ALA A 274 -0.25 -6.74 18.48
N THR A 275 0.96 -7.07 18.95
CA THR A 275 2.01 -6.07 19.15
C THR A 275 2.55 -5.53 17.84
N TRP A 276 2.80 -6.39 16.84
CA TRP A 276 3.27 -5.95 15.53
C TRP A 276 2.27 -5.04 14.84
N GLY A 277 0.98 -5.41 14.83
CA GLY A 277 -0.06 -4.56 14.28
C GLY A 277 -0.12 -3.19 14.97
N ALA A 278 -0.03 -3.15 16.31
CA ALA A 278 -0.05 -1.91 17.07
C ALA A 278 1.20 -1.05 16.79
N VAL A 279 2.39 -1.66 16.72
CA VAL A 279 3.64 -0.97 16.38
C VAL A 279 3.53 -0.31 15.03
N ILE A 280 3.15 -1.04 13.98
CA ILE A 280 3.00 -0.48 12.63
C ILE A 280 2.00 0.69 12.64
N LEU A 281 0.82 0.52 13.25
CA LEU A 281 -0.22 1.55 13.26
C LEU A 281 0.29 2.84 13.90
N VAL A 282 0.82 2.74 15.13
CA VAL A 282 1.24 3.93 15.89
C VAL A 282 2.51 4.55 15.30
N ALA A 283 3.50 3.74 14.95
CA ALA A 283 4.76 4.21 14.39
C ALA A 283 4.57 4.92 13.04
N ASN A 284 3.71 4.38 12.16
CA ASN A 284 3.42 5.03 10.87
C ASN A 284 2.69 6.37 11.05
N VAL A 285 1.75 6.48 11.99
CA VAL A 285 1.08 7.74 12.29
C VAL A 285 2.07 8.77 12.82
N VAL A 286 2.86 8.40 13.84
CA VAL A 286 3.88 9.27 14.42
C VAL A 286 4.90 9.70 13.37
N GLY A 287 5.45 8.73 12.62
CA GLY A 287 6.42 8.98 11.58
C GLY A 287 5.89 9.92 10.48
N SER A 288 4.67 9.67 9.99
CA SER A 288 4.07 10.50 8.94
C SER A 288 3.80 11.94 9.39
N VAL A 289 3.33 12.14 10.62
CA VAL A 289 3.09 13.50 11.17
C VAL A 289 4.41 14.26 11.32
N VAL A 290 5.41 13.62 11.94
CA VAL A 290 6.75 14.21 12.11
C VAL A 290 7.41 14.46 10.74
N GLY A 291 7.29 13.50 9.83
CA GLY A 291 7.85 13.59 8.49
C GLY A 291 7.24 14.70 7.65
N GLY A 292 5.92 14.87 7.70
CA GLY A 292 5.23 15.99 7.05
C GLY A 292 5.71 17.33 7.59
N TRP A 293 5.69 17.50 8.92
CA TRP A 293 6.14 18.73 9.57
C TRP A 293 7.62 19.06 9.27
N LEU A 294 8.50 18.07 9.39
CA LEU A 294 9.93 18.24 9.12
C LEU A 294 10.20 18.52 7.64
N GLY A 295 9.48 17.81 6.76
CA GLY A 295 9.52 17.99 5.32
C GLY A 295 9.16 19.43 4.92
N ASP A 296 8.02 19.92 5.39
CA ASP A 296 7.57 21.30 5.10
C ASP A 296 8.58 22.33 5.59
N ARG A 297 9.07 22.19 6.83
CA ARG A 297 9.96 23.16 7.45
C ARG A 297 11.35 23.22 6.79
N LEU A 298 11.93 22.07 6.47
CA LEU A 298 13.28 22.00 5.91
C LEU A 298 13.26 22.26 4.40
N SER A 299 12.28 21.76 3.66
CA SER A 299 12.19 21.99 2.21
C SER A 299 11.79 23.43 1.84
N ALA A 300 11.21 24.18 2.78
CA ALA A 300 11.01 25.63 2.62
C ALA A 300 12.35 26.38 2.53
N ARG A 301 13.40 25.88 3.17
CA ARG A 301 14.75 26.46 3.14
C ARG A 301 15.58 25.96 1.96
N ASP A 302 15.54 24.65 1.73
CA ASP A 302 16.28 23.99 0.64
C ASP A 302 15.52 22.76 0.14
N LYS A 303 15.19 22.71 -1.16
CA LYS A 303 14.46 21.61 -1.79
C LYS A 303 15.20 20.27 -1.77
N ARG A 304 16.49 20.26 -1.50
CA ARG A 304 17.30 19.03 -1.34
C ARG A 304 16.81 18.16 -0.19
N TRP A 305 16.15 18.73 0.81
CA TRP A 305 15.61 18.00 1.95
C TRP A 305 14.53 16.96 1.57
N TYR A 306 13.88 17.10 0.42
CA TYR A 306 12.97 16.06 -0.09
C TYR A 306 13.68 14.73 -0.39
N GLY A 307 14.99 14.74 -0.69
CA GLY A 307 15.81 13.53 -0.85
C GLY A 307 16.63 13.20 0.40
N TRP A 308 17.12 14.22 1.14
CA TRP A 308 18.00 14.01 2.29
C TRP A 308 17.26 13.43 3.51
N ILE A 309 16.00 13.84 3.77
CA ILE A 309 15.22 13.26 4.87
C ILE A 309 15.04 11.74 4.64
N PRO A 310 14.53 11.25 3.50
CA PRO A 310 14.45 9.82 3.23
C PRO A 310 15.81 9.10 3.34
N ALA A 311 16.90 9.72 2.91
CA ALA A 311 18.25 9.15 3.01
C ALA A 311 18.69 8.96 4.47
N ILE A 312 18.52 10.00 5.29
CA ILE A 312 18.87 9.96 6.72
C ILE A 312 18.01 8.94 7.45
N THR A 313 16.70 8.95 7.24
CA THR A 313 15.77 8.03 7.91
C THR A 313 16.01 6.59 7.48
N CYS A 314 16.35 6.35 6.21
CA CYS A 314 16.70 5.02 5.72
C CYS A 314 18.01 4.52 6.37
N THR A 315 19.02 5.38 6.53
CA THR A 315 20.29 5.04 7.20
C THR A 315 20.08 4.76 8.69
N LEU A 316 19.36 5.64 9.40
CA LEU A 316 19.06 5.45 10.81
C LEU A 316 18.17 4.23 11.04
N GLY A 317 17.17 4.02 10.16
CA GLY A 317 16.33 2.83 10.18
C GLY A 317 17.15 1.55 10.00
N ALA A 318 18.12 1.53 9.09
CA ALA A 318 19.00 0.37 8.90
C ALA A 318 19.77 0.05 10.19
N ILE A 319 20.31 1.05 10.88
CA ILE A 319 21.04 0.85 12.15
C ILE A 319 20.07 0.30 13.22
N LEU A 320 18.89 0.89 13.36
CA LEU A 320 17.91 0.47 14.35
C LEU A 320 17.39 -0.95 14.08
N TYR A 321 17.09 -1.31 12.82
CA TYR A 321 16.69 -2.67 12.44
C TYR A 321 17.80 -3.69 12.69
N PHE A 322 19.05 -3.33 12.37
CA PHE A 322 20.18 -4.20 12.65
C PHE A 322 20.27 -4.50 14.15
N VAL A 323 20.13 -3.49 15.01
CA VAL A 323 20.12 -3.67 16.47
C VAL A 323 18.88 -4.43 16.94
N ALA A 324 17.70 -4.13 16.38
CA ALA A 324 16.45 -4.82 16.70
C ALA A 324 16.56 -6.33 16.46
N PHE A 325 17.05 -6.76 15.28
CA PHE A 325 17.19 -8.19 15.00
C PHE A 325 18.24 -8.90 15.86
N LEU A 326 19.12 -8.18 16.54
CA LEU A 326 20.04 -8.72 17.54
C LEU A 326 19.48 -8.68 18.98
N ALA A 327 18.28 -8.15 19.17
CA ALA A 327 17.67 -8.06 20.49
C ALA A 327 17.59 -9.43 21.19
N PRO A 328 17.90 -9.50 22.50
CA PRO A 328 17.91 -10.74 23.24
C PRO A 328 16.51 -11.27 23.59
N ASP A 329 15.52 -10.39 23.68
CA ASP A 329 14.17 -10.71 24.11
C ASP A 329 13.10 -9.92 23.34
N PHE A 330 11.85 -10.38 23.46
CA PHE A 330 10.71 -9.84 22.76
C PHE A 330 10.45 -8.34 23.03
N TRP A 331 10.50 -7.92 24.29
CA TRP A 331 10.13 -6.54 24.65
C TRP A 331 11.22 -5.53 24.24
N THR A 332 12.47 -5.92 24.35
CA THR A 332 13.60 -5.12 23.83
C THR A 332 13.49 -4.97 22.32
N PHE A 333 13.15 -6.07 21.62
CA PHE A 333 12.89 -6.02 20.18
C PHE A 333 11.77 -5.03 19.85
N ILE A 334 10.59 -5.15 20.48
CA ILE A 334 9.42 -4.29 20.22
C ILE A 334 9.74 -2.82 20.48
N ALA A 335 10.48 -2.51 21.54
CA ALA A 335 10.87 -1.14 21.85
C ALA A 335 11.74 -0.52 20.74
N ILE A 336 12.77 -1.25 20.28
CA ILE A 336 13.66 -0.76 19.21
C ILE A 336 12.90 -0.68 17.88
N GLU A 337 12.08 -1.68 17.59
CA GLU A 337 11.28 -1.78 16.37
C GLU A 337 10.30 -0.62 16.22
N PHE A 338 9.65 -0.21 17.32
CA PHE A 338 8.79 0.98 17.33
C PHE A 338 9.53 2.25 16.87
N PHE A 339 10.75 2.46 17.35
CA PHE A 339 11.57 3.58 16.91
C PHE A 339 12.05 3.42 15.47
N ALA A 340 12.40 2.21 15.06
CA ALA A 340 12.85 1.92 13.69
C ALA A 340 11.74 2.22 12.68
N GLU A 341 10.52 1.71 12.91
CA GLU A 341 9.35 1.99 12.06
C GLU A 341 8.96 3.47 12.09
N SER A 342 9.00 4.12 13.26
CA SER A 342 8.71 5.56 13.35
C SER A 342 9.70 6.39 12.54
N VAL A 343 10.99 6.09 12.61
CA VAL A 343 12.04 6.78 11.85
C VAL A 343 11.84 6.57 10.34
N LEU A 344 11.54 5.36 9.91
CA LEU A 344 11.26 5.09 8.49
C LEU A 344 10.01 5.82 8.00
N GLY A 345 8.95 5.87 8.83
CA GLY A 345 7.72 6.60 8.55
C GLY A 345 7.95 8.09 8.27
N VAL A 346 8.96 8.71 8.91
CA VAL A 346 9.33 10.13 8.67
C VAL A 346 9.79 10.38 7.23
N GLY A 347 10.39 9.39 6.58
CA GLY A 347 10.92 9.55 5.21
C GLY A 347 9.87 9.64 4.11
N PHE A 348 8.69 9.04 4.30
CA PHE A 348 7.68 8.92 3.24
C PHE A 348 7.06 10.24 2.79
N PRO A 349 6.52 11.12 3.68
CA PRO A 349 5.89 12.37 3.24
C PRO A 349 6.83 13.28 2.44
N PRO A 350 8.08 13.54 2.86
CA PRO A 350 9.02 14.34 2.07
C PRO A 350 9.35 13.71 0.71
N MET A 351 9.48 12.38 0.65
CA MET A 351 9.74 11.67 -0.61
C MET A 351 8.59 11.88 -1.60
N TYR A 352 7.32 11.70 -1.19
CA TYR A 352 6.18 11.93 -2.05
C TYR A 352 6.08 13.39 -2.49
N ALA A 353 6.31 14.35 -1.57
CA ALA A 353 6.36 15.76 -1.90
C ALA A 353 7.46 16.07 -2.94
N GLY A 354 8.64 15.46 -2.82
CA GLY A 354 9.72 15.56 -3.79
C GLY A 354 9.31 15.08 -5.18
N VAL A 355 8.61 13.94 -5.28
CA VAL A 355 8.07 13.44 -6.56
C VAL A 355 7.08 14.44 -7.15
N HIS A 356 6.19 15.02 -6.33
CA HIS A 356 5.20 16.01 -6.82
C HIS A 356 5.85 17.28 -7.37
N VAL A 357 6.90 17.76 -6.74
CA VAL A 357 7.62 18.99 -7.15
C VAL A 357 8.45 18.75 -8.40
N VAL A 358 9.03 17.54 -8.55
CA VAL A 358 9.82 17.16 -9.72
C VAL A 358 8.94 16.90 -10.95
N CYS A 359 7.76 16.28 -10.79
CA CYS A 359 6.95 15.81 -11.92
C CYS A 359 5.96 16.85 -12.48
N GLY A 360 5.77 17.98 -11.79
CA GLY A 360 4.78 18.99 -12.16
C GLY A 360 3.33 18.50 -12.05
N SER A 361 2.36 19.42 -12.15
CA SER A 361 0.94 19.15 -11.91
C SER A 361 0.33 18.15 -12.90
N ARG A 362 0.74 18.20 -14.18
CA ARG A 362 0.17 17.37 -15.25
C ARG A 362 0.54 15.89 -15.19
N ARG A 363 1.72 15.54 -14.58
CA ARG A 363 2.27 14.17 -14.58
C ARG A 363 2.24 13.50 -13.22
N ARG A 364 1.74 14.19 -12.17
CA ARG A 364 1.69 13.65 -10.78
C ARG A 364 1.02 12.28 -10.70
N GLY A 365 -0.13 12.12 -11.37
CA GLY A 365 -0.85 10.85 -11.35
C GLY A 365 -0.06 9.69 -11.95
N LEU A 366 0.59 9.91 -13.11
CA LEU A 366 1.43 8.90 -13.74
C LEU A 366 2.67 8.57 -12.88
N ALA A 367 3.33 9.61 -12.35
CA ALA A 367 4.53 9.43 -11.53
C ALA A 367 4.24 8.60 -10.26
N ILE A 368 3.17 8.92 -9.56
CA ILE A 368 2.73 8.17 -8.38
C ILE A 368 2.30 6.75 -8.76
N GLY A 369 1.58 6.57 -9.89
CA GLY A 369 1.21 5.24 -10.38
C GLY A 369 2.43 4.36 -10.68
N VAL A 370 3.46 4.91 -11.34
CA VAL A 370 4.73 4.21 -11.61
C VAL A 370 5.46 3.87 -10.30
N LEU A 371 5.45 4.80 -9.32
CA LEU A 371 6.04 4.56 -8.01
C LEU A 371 5.37 3.39 -7.29
N PHE A 372 4.03 3.39 -7.19
CA PHE A 372 3.28 2.30 -6.58
C PHE A 372 3.49 0.97 -7.29
N LEU A 373 3.54 0.97 -8.62
CA LEU A 373 3.80 -0.24 -9.39
C LEU A 373 5.19 -0.80 -9.09
N ALA A 374 6.21 0.06 -9.01
CA ALA A 374 7.57 -0.34 -8.65
C ALA A 374 7.66 -0.88 -7.22
N MET A 375 7.00 -0.22 -6.26
CA MET A 375 6.90 -0.69 -4.87
C MET A 375 6.25 -2.08 -4.78
N MET A 376 5.18 -2.33 -5.55
CA MET A 376 4.51 -3.63 -5.58
C MET A 376 5.36 -4.70 -6.26
N LEU A 377 5.90 -4.42 -7.44
CA LEU A 377 6.66 -5.43 -8.20
C LEU A 377 8.04 -5.70 -7.58
N CYS A 378 8.79 -4.68 -7.20
CA CYS A 378 10.10 -4.87 -6.60
C CYS A 378 9.99 -5.22 -5.11
N GLY A 379 9.20 -4.45 -4.35
CA GLY A 379 9.09 -4.63 -2.91
C GLY A 379 8.35 -5.91 -2.54
N ASN A 380 7.05 -5.92 -2.80
CA ASN A 380 6.18 -7.00 -2.32
C ASN A 380 6.40 -8.33 -3.06
N SER A 381 6.84 -8.34 -4.34
CA SER A 381 7.16 -9.61 -5.02
C SER A 381 8.53 -10.15 -4.62
N ILE A 382 9.57 -9.31 -4.64
CA ILE A 382 10.96 -9.76 -4.49
C ILE A 382 11.37 -9.85 -3.02
N GLY A 383 10.93 -8.91 -2.18
CA GLY A 383 11.34 -8.84 -0.77
C GLY A 383 11.09 -10.13 0.00
N PRO A 384 9.84 -10.61 0.11
CA PRO A 384 9.54 -11.84 0.83
C PRO A 384 10.23 -13.07 0.21
N LEU A 385 10.40 -13.10 -1.12
CA LEU A 385 11.10 -14.19 -1.79
C LEU A 385 12.58 -14.25 -1.38
N ILE A 386 13.27 -13.11 -1.35
CA ILE A 386 14.68 -13.04 -0.91
C ILE A 386 14.82 -13.54 0.53
N VAL A 387 13.94 -13.08 1.44
CA VAL A 387 13.98 -13.53 2.85
C VAL A 387 13.78 -15.04 2.93
N GLY A 388 12.80 -15.58 2.21
CA GLY A 388 12.52 -17.01 2.21
C GLY A 388 13.69 -17.85 1.67
N VAL A 389 14.26 -17.45 0.52
CA VAL A 389 15.41 -18.14 -0.09
C VAL A 389 16.63 -18.09 0.84
N LEU A 390 16.94 -16.93 1.43
CA LEU A 390 18.05 -16.80 2.38
C LEU A 390 17.81 -17.64 3.63
N SER A 391 16.58 -17.68 4.14
CA SER A 391 16.22 -18.49 5.31
C SER A 391 16.41 -19.99 5.06
N ASP A 392 15.94 -20.48 3.91
CA ASP A 392 16.12 -21.88 3.53
C ASP A 392 17.60 -22.21 3.30
N TRP A 393 18.35 -21.32 2.64
CA TRP A 393 19.79 -21.52 2.41
C TRP A 393 20.61 -21.57 3.70
N LEU A 394 20.25 -20.72 4.68
CA LEU A 394 20.92 -20.66 5.99
C LEU A 394 20.43 -21.74 6.97
N SER A 395 19.32 -22.42 6.68
CA SER A 395 18.67 -23.36 7.61
C SER A 395 19.58 -24.51 8.04
N ASN A 396 20.42 -25.05 7.13
CA ASN A 396 21.36 -26.11 7.42
C ASN A 396 22.47 -25.70 8.42
N ALA A 397 22.88 -24.43 8.39
CA ALA A 397 23.98 -23.93 9.22
C ALA A 397 23.49 -23.27 10.52
N GLN A 398 22.28 -22.67 10.52
CA GLN A 398 21.79 -21.80 11.58
C GLN A 398 20.50 -22.32 12.25
N GLY A 399 19.87 -23.37 11.71
CA GLY A 399 18.62 -23.93 12.25
C GLY A 399 17.53 -22.87 12.37
N GLU A 400 16.93 -22.74 13.56
CA GLU A 400 15.84 -21.77 13.83
C GLU A 400 16.27 -20.30 13.73
N ALA A 401 17.57 -20.01 13.88
CA ALA A 401 18.10 -18.66 13.72
C ALA A 401 18.25 -18.21 12.25
N SER A 402 18.02 -19.11 11.28
CA SER A 402 18.15 -18.81 9.84
C SER A 402 17.36 -17.57 9.42
N LEU A 403 16.14 -17.42 9.92
CA LEU A 403 15.29 -16.27 9.61
C LEU A 403 15.87 -14.96 10.17
N ARG A 404 16.45 -14.97 11.38
CA ARG A 404 17.15 -13.81 11.97
C ARG A 404 18.29 -13.33 11.07
N TYR A 405 19.15 -14.23 10.62
CA TYR A 405 20.27 -13.88 9.75
C TYR A 405 19.84 -13.45 8.34
N SER A 406 18.74 -13.99 7.83
CA SER A 406 18.15 -13.55 6.56
C SER A 406 17.64 -12.11 6.65
N LEU A 407 16.97 -11.76 7.74
CA LEU A 407 16.49 -10.39 7.98
C LEU A 407 17.66 -9.43 8.21
N LEU A 408 18.70 -9.84 8.96
CA LEU A 408 19.92 -9.06 9.14
C LEU A 408 20.63 -8.78 7.80
N ALA A 409 20.73 -9.78 6.93
CA ALA A 409 21.32 -9.61 5.60
C ALA A 409 20.49 -8.63 4.76
N LEU A 410 19.16 -8.68 4.88
CA LEU A 410 18.27 -7.78 4.13
C LEU A 410 18.42 -6.31 4.55
N VAL A 411 18.82 -6.02 5.79
CA VAL A 411 19.05 -4.64 6.27
C VAL A 411 20.07 -3.90 5.39
N PHE A 412 21.09 -4.59 4.91
CA PHE A 412 22.14 -3.96 4.08
C PHE A 412 21.62 -3.42 2.75
N ILE A 413 20.47 -3.90 2.24
CA ILE A 413 19.81 -3.36 1.05
C ILE A 413 19.33 -1.90 1.27
N MET A 414 19.13 -1.48 2.50
CA MET A 414 18.76 -0.09 2.80
C MET A 414 19.88 0.90 2.52
N LEU A 415 21.14 0.49 2.54
CA LEU A 415 22.29 1.38 2.32
C LEU A 415 22.35 1.94 0.88
N PRO A 416 22.24 1.12 -0.19
CA PRO A 416 22.14 1.65 -1.54
C PRO A 416 20.87 2.48 -1.76
N ALA A 417 19.75 2.15 -1.11
CA ALA A 417 18.55 2.98 -1.16
C ALA A 417 18.78 4.38 -0.54
N ALA A 418 19.42 4.43 0.63
CA ALA A 418 19.80 5.68 1.29
C ALA A 418 20.75 6.51 0.42
N ALA A 419 21.76 5.88 -0.18
CA ALA A 419 22.69 6.56 -1.09
C ALA A 419 21.96 7.16 -2.30
N GLY A 420 21.03 6.42 -2.92
CA GLY A 420 20.23 6.92 -4.02
C GLY A 420 19.33 8.09 -3.64
N PHE A 421 18.68 8.05 -2.46
CA PHE A 421 17.91 9.18 -1.93
C PHE A 421 18.82 10.40 -1.65
N TRP A 422 20.01 10.18 -1.12
CA TRP A 422 20.98 11.27 -0.88
C TRP A 422 21.38 11.97 -2.18
N VAL A 423 21.68 11.19 -3.21
CA VAL A 423 22.03 11.72 -4.55
C VAL A 423 20.83 12.42 -5.17
N SER A 424 19.61 11.86 -5.03
CA SER A 424 18.39 12.50 -5.53
C SER A 424 18.18 13.88 -4.93
N GLY A 425 18.49 14.06 -3.64
CA GLY A 425 18.46 15.38 -3.01
C GLY A 425 19.34 16.41 -3.70
N ARG A 426 20.50 16.01 -4.24
CA ARG A 426 21.40 16.91 -4.98
C ARG A 426 20.86 17.29 -6.36
N THR A 427 20.08 16.43 -6.98
CA THR A 427 19.56 16.64 -8.34
C THR A 427 18.18 17.33 -8.35
N ILE A 428 17.37 17.20 -7.30
CA ILE A 428 16.04 17.82 -7.19
C ILE A 428 16.01 19.31 -7.57
N PRO A 429 16.93 20.17 -7.11
CA PRO A 429 16.90 21.59 -7.47
C PRO A 429 17.00 21.87 -8.98
N ASN A 430 17.59 20.97 -9.74
CA ASN A 430 17.76 21.11 -11.19
C ASN A 430 16.58 20.56 -11.99
N ASP A 431 15.72 19.75 -11.36
CA ASP A 431 14.61 19.04 -12.01
C ASP A 431 13.22 19.59 -11.61
N LEU A 432 13.17 20.71 -10.88
CA LEU A 432 11.91 21.32 -10.45
C LEU A 432 11.04 21.69 -11.65
N GLU A 433 9.74 21.39 -11.57
CA GLU A 433 8.70 21.87 -12.49
C GLU A 433 7.62 22.58 -11.70
N ASP A 434 7.24 23.79 -12.17
CA ASP A 434 6.14 24.59 -11.61
C ASP A 434 4.76 23.96 -11.86
#